data_fbb8af5da604e45ade6133244a873f82
#
_entry.id   fbb8af5da604e45ade6133244a873f82
#
_cell.length_a   1.000
_cell.length_b   1.000
_cell.length_c   1.000
_cell.angle_alpha   90.00
_cell.angle_beta   90.00
_cell.angle_gamma   90.00
#
_symmetry.space_group_name_H-M   'P 1'
#
loop_
_entity.id
_entity.type
_entity.pdbx_description
1 polymer ?
#
loop_
_entity_poly.entity_id
_entity_poly.type
_entity_poly.pdbx_seq_one_letter_code
_entity_poly.pdbx_strand_id
1 'polypeptide(L)'
;MDEQVTLPPVADLTEAGPLKDRFLQAISSGTSLTVDASAVQRVSSPCLQVLVAGKQSFAKAGGASLTITDPSEAFRETASVLGLLDALELGK
;
A
#
# COMPACT_ATOMS: atom_id res chain seq x y z
N MET A 1 1.03 16.48 -8.14
CA MET A 1 2.35 15.87 -8.03
C MET A 1 2.28 14.49 -7.43
N ASP A 2 3.12 13.59 -7.89
CA ASP A 2 3.12 12.22 -7.43
C ASP A 2 4.31 11.96 -6.54
N GLU A 3 4.12 11.13 -5.53
CA GLU A 3 5.19 10.70 -4.64
C GLU A 3 5.27 9.19 -4.63
N GLN A 4 6.44 8.69 -4.26
CA GLN A 4 6.66 7.26 -4.20
C GLN A 4 7.17 6.87 -2.82
N VAL A 5 6.66 5.74 -2.32
CA VAL A 5 7.12 5.10 -1.10
C VAL A 5 7.64 3.72 -1.47
N THR A 6 8.83 3.37 -1.02
CA THR A 6 9.37 2.04 -1.23
C THR A 6 9.25 1.24 0.05
N LEU A 7 8.60 0.08 -0.02
CA LEU A 7 8.49 -0.80 1.14
C LEU A 7 9.81 -1.53 1.36
N PRO A 8 10.22 -1.70 2.63
CA PRO A 8 11.45 -2.45 2.94
C PRO A 8 11.27 -3.93 2.69
N PRO A 9 12.37 -4.70 2.65
CA PRO A 9 12.25 -6.16 2.49
C PRO A 9 11.37 -6.83 3.53
N VAL A 10 11.37 -6.32 4.75
CA VAL A 10 10.47 -6.80 5.81
C VAL A 10 9.53 -5.67 6.18
N ALA A 11 8.29 -5.77 5.69
CA ALA A 11 7.25 -4.77 5.94
C ALA A 11 6.34 -5.30 7.05
N ASP A 12 6.74 -5.08 8.28
CA ASP A 12 6.03 -5.60 9.44
C ASP A 12 5.21 -4.51 10.13
N LEU A 13 4.74 -4.82 11.33
CA LEU A 13 3.86 -3.93 12.08
C LEU A 13 4.47 -2.54 12.28
N THR A 14 5.80 -2.46 12.38
CA THR A 14 6.47 -1.16 12.61
C THR A 14 6.33 -0.22 11.41
N GLU A 15 6.03 -0.75 10.22
CA GLU A 15 5.81 0.07 9.03
C GLU A 15 4.39 0.62 8.93
N ALA A 16 3.45 0.03 9.66
CA ALA A 16 2.04 0.39 9.52
C ALA A 16 1.76 1.85 9.89
N GLY A 17 2.31 2.30 11.02
CA GLY A 17 2.14 3.68 11.47
C GLY A 17 2.70 4.71 10.50
N PRO A 18 3.99 4.59 10.11
CA PRO A 18 4.57 5.50 9.13
C PRO A 18 3.83 5.51 7.80
N LEU A 19 3.37 4.34 7.31
CA LEU A 19 2.58 4.29 6.08
C LEU A 19 1.28 5.07 6.21
N LYS A 20 0.58 4.88 7.32
CA LYS A 20 -0.67 5.58 7.56
C LYS A 20 -0.44 7.09 7.54
N ASP A 21 0.62 7.56 8.20
CA ASP A 21 0.93 8.98 8.25
C ASP A 21 1.20 9.52 6.84
N ARG A 22 1.95 8.78 6.02
CA ARG A 22 2.22 9.17 4.64
C ARG A 22 0.93 9.27 3.83
N PHE A 23 0.03 8.30 4.01
CA PHE A 23 -1.25 8.32 3.29
C PHE A 23 -2.08 9.56 3.66
N LEU A 24 -2.15 9.86 4.96
CA LEU A 24 -2.91 11.03 5.41
C LEU A 24 -2.33 12.32 4.86
N GLN A 25 -1.00 12.45 4.85
CA GLN A 25 -0.35 13.63 4.28
C GLN A 25 -0.64 13.76 2.79
N ALA A 26 -0.55 12.67 2.05
CA ALA A 26 -0.79 12.70 0.61
C ALA A 26 -2.23 13.07 0.30
N ILE A 27 -3.18 12.50 1.03
CA ILE A 27 -4.60 12.82 0.84
C ILE A 27 -4.84 14.30 1.13
N SER A 28 -4.27 14.80 2.21
CA SER A 28 -4.43 16.20 2.61
C SER A 28 -3.89 17.17 1.57
N SER A 29 -2.80 16.81 0.91
CA SER A 29 -2.20 17.67 -0.13
C SER A 29 -2.71 17.37 -1.54
N GLY A 30 -3.59 16.40 -1.71
CA GLY A 30 -4.08 16.02 -3.04
C GLY A 30 -3.00 15.37 -3.91
N THR A 31 -2.03 14.72 -3.29
CA THR A 31 -0.91 14.11 -3.99
C THR A 31 -1.15 12.61 -4.17
N SER A 32 -1.03 12.12 -5.40
CA SER A 32 -1.12 10.69 -5.67
C SER A 32 0.14 9.99 -5.16
N LEU A 33 -0.02 8.80 -4.65
CA LEU A 33 1.06 8.06 -4.02
C LEU A 33 1.22 6.69 -4.69
N THR A 34 2.47 6.35 -5.00
CA THR A 34 2.82 5.04 -5.54
C THR A 34 3.62 4.28 -4.49
N VAL A 35 3.19 3.06 -4.19
CA VAL A 35 3.89 2.19 -3.25
C VAL A 35 4.63 1.12 -4.05
N ASP A 36 5.96 1.15 -3.98
CA ASP A 36 6.79 0.17 -4.66
C ASP A 36 7.01 -1.01 -3.71
N ALA A 37 6.47 -2.17 -4.08
CA ALA A 37 6.55 -3.38 -3.26
C ALA A 37 7.51 -4.41 -3.85
N SER A 38 8.43 -4.00 -4.74
CA SER A 38 9.30 -4.93 -5.44
C SER A 38 10.35 -5.58 -4.55
N ALA A 39 10.76 -4.91 -3.49
CA ALA A 39 11.79 -5.43 -2.59
C ALA A 39 11.23 -6.28 -1.45
N VAL A 40 9.92 -6.38 -1.33
CA VAL A 40 9.29 -7.05 -0.19
C VAL A 40 9.56 -8.54 -0.20
N GLN A 41 10.18 -9.04 0.86
CA GLN A 41 10.39 -10.47 1.09
C GLN A 41 9.37 -11.02 2.08
N ARG A 42 8.85 -10.16 2.94
CA ARG A 42 7.88 -10.54 3.96
C ARG A 42 7.00 -9.33 4.30
N VAL A 43 5.70 -9.54 4.34
CA VAL A 43 4.75 -8.47 4.69
C VAL A 43 3.77 -9.00 5.72
N SER A 44 3.47 -8.20 6.73
CA SER A 44 2.55 -8.59 7.79
C SER A 44 1.12 -8.23 7.45
N SER A 45 0.18 -8.93 8.08
CA SER A 45 -1.25 -8.64 7.94
C SER A 45 -1.59 -7.18 8.27
N PRO A 46 -1.13 -6.63 9.42
CA PRO A 46 -1.42 -5.22 9.72
C PRO A 46 -0.95 -4.26 8.65
N CYS A 47 0.22 -4.52 8.05
CA CYS A 47 0.73 -3.68 6.98
C CYS A 47 -0.17 -3.73 5.75
N LEU A 48 -0.64 -4.92 5.38
CA LEU A 48 -1.57 -5.07 4.26
C LEU A 48 -2.90 -4.39 4.55
N GLN A 49 -3.38 -4.48 5.79
CA GLN A 49 -4.64 -3.81 6.16
C GLN A 49 -4.51 -2.29 6.04
N VAL A 50 -3.37 -1.72 6.39
CA VAL A 50 -3.13 -0.29 6.22
C VAL A 50 -3.17 0.08 4.74
N LEU A 51 -2.60 -0.75 3.88
CA LEU A 51 -2.63 -0.50 2.43
C LEU A 51 -4.06 -0.54 1.90
N VAL A 52 -4.86 -1.50 2.34
CA VAL A 52 -6.27 -1.59 1.94
C VAL A 52 -7.03 -0.34 2.40
N ALA A 53 -6.85 0.04 3.66
CA ALA A 53 -7.50 1.23 4.20
C ALA A 53 -7.05 2.49 3.45
N GLY A 54 -5.78 2.54 3.08
CA GLY A 54 -5.25 3.66 2.30
C GLY A 54 -5.93 3.79 0.94
N LYS A 55 -6.08 2.68 0.23
CA LYS A 55 -6.77 2.71 -1.07
C LYS A 55 -8.20 3.21 -0.93
N GLN A 56 -8.91 2.76 0.10
CA GLN A 56 -10.27 3.20 0.34
C GLN A 56 -10.32 4.69 0.67
N SER A 57 -9.40 5.17 1.49
CA SER A 57 -9.37 6.58 1.87
C SER A 57 -9.05 7.48 0.69
N PHE A 58 -8.12 7.09 -0.17
CA PHE A 58 -7.81 7.86 -1.39
C PHE A 58 -9.02 7.90 -2.32
N ALA A 59 -9.70 6.79 -2.48
CA ALA A 59 -10.89 6.73 -3.33
C ALA A 59 -11.98 7.66 -2.81
N LYS A 60 -12.18 7.70 -1.51
CA LYS A 60 -13.18 8.57 -0.88
C LYS A 60 -12.83 10.04 -1.04
N ALA A 61 -11.56 10.38 -0.89
CA ALA A 61 -11.12 11.77 -1.00
C ALA A 61 -11.27 12.32 -2.41
N GLY A 62 -11.04 11.46 -3.42
CA GLY A 62 -11.33 11.81 -4.82
C GLY A 62 -10.34 12.69 -5.52
N GLY A 63 -9.36 13.23 -4.82
CA GLY A 63 -8.40 14.16 -5.44
C GLY A 63 -7.08 13.52 -5.86
N ALA A 64 -6.84 12.28 -5.45
CA ALA A 64 -5.58 11.60 -5.71
C ALA A 64 -5.82 10.09 -5.64
N SER A 65 -4.82 9.31 -5.99
CA SER A 65 -4.95 7.85 -5.98
C SER A 65 -3.74 7.21 -5.29
N LEU A 66 -3.96 6.00 -4.77
CA LEU A 66 -2.90 5.17 -4.21
C LEU A 66 -2.76 3.94 -5.10
N THR A 67 -1.55 3.73 -5.63
CA THR A 67 -1.27 2.61 -6.52
C THR A 67 -0.11 1.79 -5.97
N ILE A 68 -0.24 0.47 -6.02
CA ILE A 68 0.86 -0.42 -5.65
C ILE A 68 1.50 -0.91 -6.93
N THR A 69 2.82 -0.70 -7.05
CA THR A 69 3.56 -1.08 -8.25
C THR A 69 4.55 -2.19 -7.95
N ASP A 70 4.79 -3.02 -8.97
CA ASP A 70 5.81 -4.06 -8.95
C ASP A 70 5.76 -4.92 -7.69
N PRO A 71 4.56 -5.44 -7.29
CA PRO A 71 4.50 -6.27 -6.10
C PRO A 71 5.37 -7.52 -6.28
N SER A 72 6.20 -7.78 -5.28
CA SER A 72 7.03 -8.98 -5.29
C SER A 72 6.15 -10.23 -5.21
N GLU A 73 6.74 -11.37 -5.55
CA GLU A 73 6.02 -12.64 -5.43
C GLU A 73 5.56 -12.87 -3.99
N ALA A 74 6.44 -12.59 -3.03
CA ALA A 74 6.11 -12.76 -1.61
C ALA A 74 4.94 -11.85 -1.19
N PHE A 75 4.94 -10.61 -1.68
CA PHE A 75 3.85 -9.67 -1.40
C PHE A 75 2.53 -10.18 -1.97
N ARG A 76 2.54 -10.58 -3.24
CA ARG A 76 1.34 -11.08 -3.91
C ARG A 76 0.82 -12.35 -3.24
N GLU A 77 1.72 -13.24 -2.85
CA GLU A 77 1.35 -14.50 -2.23
C GLU A 77 0.64 -14.27 -0.90
N THR A 78 1.19 -13.39 -0.06
CA THR A 78 0.59 -13.07 1.23
C THR A 78 -0.77 -12.40 1.04
N ALA A 79 -0.85 -11.46 0.11
CA ALA A 79 -2.13 -10.80 -0.20
C ALA A 79 -3.16 -11.80 -0.69
N SER A 80 -2.75 -12.76 -1.51
CA SER A 80 -3.62 -13.80 -2.04
C SER A 80 -4.18 -14.68 -0.91
N VAL A 81 -3.31 -15.12 -0.01
CA VAL A 81 -3.73 -15.97 1.11
C VAL A 81 -4.76 -15.26 1.98
N LEU A 82 -4.62 -13.95 2.14
CA LEU A 82 -5.55 -13.16 2.95
C LEU A 82 -6.77 -12.68 2.17
N GLY A 83 -6.87 -13.02 0.87
CA GLY A 83 -8.01 -12.63 0.06
C GLY A 83 -8.03 -11.14 -0.28
N LEU A 84 -6.87 -10.50 -0.35
CA LEU A 84 -6.79 -9.06 -0.53
C LEU A 84 -6.35 -8.62 -1.93
N LEU A 85 -6.21 -9.54 -2.88
CA LEU A 85 -5.74 -9.18 -4.23
C LEU A 85 -6.63 -8.13 -4.88
N ASP A 86 -7.94 -8.33 -4.80
CA ASP A 86 -8.88 -7.39 -5.41
C ASP A 86 -8.87 -6.04 -4.70
N ALA A 87 -8.86 -6.06 -3.37
CA ALA A 87 -8.86 -4.83 -2.58
C ALA A 87 -7.61 -3.99 -2.84
N LEU A 88 -6.49 -4.64 -3.13
CA LEU A 88 -5.23 -3.97 -3.44
C LEU A 88 -5.02 -3.78 -4.95
N GLU A 89 -5.98 -4.22 -5.76
CA GLU A 89 -5.94 -4.13 -7.22
C GLU A 89 -4.77 -4.89 -7.83
N LEU A 90 -4.45 -6.05 -7.24
CA LEU A 90 -3.40 -6.93 -7.72
C LEU A 90 -3.93 -8.19 -8.40
N GLY A 91 -5.22 -8.27 -8.62
CA GLY A 91 -5.92 -9.49 -9.00
C GLY A 91 -5.78 -9.91 -10.45
N LYS A 92 -4.75 -9.46 -11.11
CA LYS A 92 -4.59 -9.80 -12.53
C LYS A 92 -3.50 -10.78 -12.77
#